data_feee0628b42c9a6784ec75c04515949d
#
_entry.id   feee0628b42c9a6784ec75c04515949d
#
_cell.length_a   1.000
_cell.length_b   1.000
_cell.length_c   1.000
_cell.angle_alpha   90.00
_cell.angle_beta   90.00
_cell.angle_gamma   90.00
#
_symmetry.space_group_name_H-M   'P 1'
#
loop_
_entity.id
_entity.type
_entity.pdbx_description
1 polymer ?
#
loop_
_entity_poly.entity_id
_entity_poly.type
_entity_poly.pdbx_seq_one_letter_code
_entity_poly.pdbx_strand_id
1 'polypeptide(L)'
;TPAPGLSDLQRITLPERLAPKTATVLMLGEQHDAPVHQQLQRLTVQQLSAQQRLGALVLEMADRGHSTESLPADASESAVQQALNWRDNAWPWASYGPVVMQAVRAGVPVHGSNLPFKDMRAVMTDARWDTRVDPAIFATQKQAVTDGHCGLLPESQLTPMTRIQIARDETMAQAIIAASQPGRVTLYIAGSAHTDSRTGVPQHLQDDRARDTLGTITSIRLVADGQTGVSAKTADDADWYWHTPALPPQDYCAGLRAHLKRGA
;
A
#
# COMPACT_ATOMS: atom_id res chain seq x y z
N THR A 1 23.81 -11.41 -8.74
CA THR A 1 22.50 -11.96 -9.17
C THR A 1 21.78 -10.83 -9.89
N PRO A 2 21.33 -10.99 -11.16
CA PRO A 2 20.57 -9.95 -11.80
C PRO A 2 19.31 -9.67 -10.98
N ALA A 3 18.92 -8.39 -10.90
CA ALA A 3 17.66 -7.98 -10.28
C ALA A 3 16.53 -8.87 -10.84
N PRO A 4 15.54 -9.29 -10.03
CA PRO A 4 14.42 -10.08 -10.49
C PRO A 4 13.81 -9.37 -11.70
N GLY A 5 13.82 -10.06 -12.83
CA GLY A 5 13.56 -9.42 -14.11
C GLY A 5 12.10 -9.04 -14.26
N LEU A 6 11.85 -7.98 -15.00
CA LEU A 6 10.54 -7.53 -15.47
C LEU A 6 9.71 -8.64 -16.15
N SER A 7 10.33 -9.76 -16.57
CA SER A 7 9.66 -10.99 -17.02
C SER A 7 8.72 -11.60 -15.99
N ASP A 8 8.95 -11.34 -14.69
CA ASP A 8 8.09 -11.86 -13.63
C ASP A 8 6.78 -11.06 -13.51
N LEU A 9 6.80 -9.75 -13.79
CA LEU A 9 5.57 -8.97 -13.92
C LEU A 9 4.69 -9.42 -15.10
N GLN A 10 5.27 -9.94 -16.14
CA GLN A 10 4.52 -10.49 -17.30
C GLN A 10 3.81 -11.81 -16.96
N ARG A 11 4.31 -12.56 -15.97
CA ARG A 11 3.67 -13.79 -15.46
C ARG A 11 2.50 -13.49 -14.54
N ILE A 12 2.51 -12.31 -13.89
CA ILE A 12 1.38 -11.82 -13.14
C ILE A 12 0.43 -11.26 -14.17
N THR A 13 -0.68 -11.92 -14.38
CA THR A 13 -1.70 -11.59 -15.38
C THR A 13 -2.27 -10.17 -15.17
N LEU A 14 -1.47 -9.16 -15.47
CA LEU A 14 -2.05 -7.93 -15.98
C LEU A 14 -2.62 -8.29 -17.34
N PRO A 15 -3.93 -8.13 -17.57
CA PRO A 15 -4.52 -8.49 -18.86
C PRO A 15 -3.72 -7.78 -19.98
N GLU A 16 -3.37 -8.50 -21.05
CA GLU A 16 -2.64 -7.94 -22.19
C GLU A 16 -3.32 -6.68 -22.72
N ARG A 17 -4.65 -6.65 -22.62
CA ARG A 17 -5.48 -5.48 -22.94
C ARG A 17 -6.25 -5.07 -21.70
N LEU A 18 -6.07 -3.81 -21.30
CA LEU A 18 -6.87 -3.20 -20.24
C LEU A 18 -8.32 -3.04 -20.72
N ALA A 19 -9.27 -3.28 -19.82
CA ALA A 19 -10.67 -3.03 -20.11
C ALA A 19 -10.87 -1.52 -20.36
N PRO A 20 -11.45 -1.11 -21.50
CA PRO A 20 -11.50 0.31 -21.86
C PRO A 20 -12.45 1.15 -20.99
N LYS A 21 -13.38 0.49 -20.29
CA LYS A 21 -14.41 1.17 -19.49
C LYS A 21 -14.09 1.22 -17.98
N THR A 22 -13.16 0.38 -17.50
CA THR A 22 -12.82 0.30 -16.09
C THR A 22 -11.31 0.42 -15.90
N ALA A 23 -10.87 0.84 -14.71
CA ALA A 23 -9.47 0.82 -14.34
C ALA A 23 -9.02 -0.56 -13.88
N THR A 24 -7.76 -0.90 -14.08
CA THR A 24 -7.11 -2.06 -13.45
C THR A 24 -6.35 -1.57 -12.21
N VAL A 25 -6.53 -2.23 -11.08
CA VAL A 25 -5.77 -1.93 -9.86
C VAL A 25 -4.71 -3.00 -9.65
N LEU A 26 -3.46 -2.58 -9.55
CA LEU A 26 -2.33 -3.41 -9.15
C LEU A 26 -1.86 -2.94 -7.77
N MET A 27 -1.86 -3.85 -6.80
CA MET A 27 -1.41 -3.57 -5.45
C MET A 27 -0.09 -4.26 -5.18
N LEU A 28 0.90 -3.52 -4.68
CA LEU A 28 2.18 -4.05 -4.20
C LEU A 28 2.25 -3.88 -2.69
N GLY A 29 2.14 -5.00 -1.97
CA GLY A 29 2.28 -5.06 -0.52
C GLY A 29 3.72 -5.26 -0.11
N GLU A 30 4.31 -4.28 0.56
CA GLU A 30 5.73 -4.30 0.93
C GLU A 30 5.97 -4.64 2.39
N GLN A 31 7.21 -4.96 2.70
CA GLN A 31 7.83 -4.80 4.00
C GLN A 31 8.63 -3.50 3.95
N HIS A 32 8.28 -2.53 4.80
CA HIS A 32 8.75 -1.13 4.68
C HIS A 32 10.26 -0.95 4.80
N ASP A 33 10.94 -1.85 5.47
CA ASP A 33 12.40 -1.85 5.67
C ASP A 33 13.16 -2.73 4.68
N ALA A 34 12.52 -3.19 3.59
CA ALA A 34 13.12 -4.00 2.55
C ALA A 34 13.48 -3.17 1.31
N PRO A 35 14.74 -2.70 1.15
CA PRO A 35 15.13 -1.84 0.02
C PRO A 35 14.88 -2.46 -1.36
N VAL A 36 14.90 -3.79 -1.45
CA VAL A 36 14.57 -4.51 -2.69
C VAL A 36 13.10 -4.32 -3.08
N HIS A 37 12.20 -4.19 -2.11
CA HIS A 37 10.80 -3.94 -2.37
C HIS A 37 10.59 -2.57 -3.04
N GLN A 38 11.25 -1.49 -2.52
CA GLN A 38 11.18 -0.16 -3.14
C GLN A 38 11.82 -0.15 -4.55
N GLN A 39 12.87 -0.95 -4.77
CA GLN A 39 13.44 -1.11 -6.12
C GLN A 39 12.45 -1.77 -7.09
N LEU A 40 11.74 -2.82 -6.66
CA LEU A 40 10.71 -3.50 -7.48
C LEU A 40 9.53 -2.57 -7.77
N GLN A 41 9.10 -1.77 -6.81
CA GLN A 41 8.07 -0.74 -6.99
C GLN A 41 8.49 0.28 -8.06
N ARG A 42 9.72 0.79 -7.96
CA ARG A 42 10.26 1.72 -8.96
C ARG A 42 10.30 1.11 -10.36
N LEU A 43 10.78 -0.13 -10.48
CA LEU A 43 10.81 -0.84 -11.76
C LEU A 43 9.40 -1.06 -12.32
N THR A 44 8.42 -1.35 -11.46
CA THR A 44 7.01 -1.49 -11.86
C THR A 44 6.47 -0.17 -12.41
N VAL A 45 6.70 0.95 -11.72
CA VAL A 45 6.35 2.29 -12.22
C VAL A 45 7.00 2.56 -13.57
N GLN A 46 8.30 2.32 -13.69
CA GLN A 46 9.05 2.52 -14.94
C GLN A 46 8.46 1.73 -16.09
N GLN A 47 8.18 0.44 -15.88
CA GLN A 47 7.66 -0.45 -16.93
C GLN A 47 6.25 -0.05 -17.36
N LEU A 48 5.34 0.16 -16.42
CA LEU A 48 3.96 0.55 -16.72
C LEU A 48 3.89 1.92 -17.42
N SER A 49 4.77 2.86 -17.02
CA SER A 49 4.87 4.17 -17.66
C SER A 49 5.42 4.08 -19.08
N ALA A 50 6.48 3.29 -19.31
CA ALA A 50 7.04 3.07 -20.65
C ALA A 50 6.03 2.44 -21.62
N GLN A 51 5.12 1.61 -21.09
CA GLN A 51 4.01 1.01 -21.84
C GLN A 51 2.81 1.95 -21.98
N GLN A 52 2.87 3.17 -21.44
CA GLN A 52 1.75 4.12 -21.38
C GLN A 52 0.48 3.55 -20.73
N ARG A 53 0.65 2.63 -19.76
CA ARG A 53 -0.45 1.94 -19.08
C ARG A 53 -0.76 2.54 -17.69
N LEU A 54 0.23 3.15 -17.03
CA LEU A 54 0.05 3.73 -15.69
C LEU A 54 -0.79 5.01 -15.76
N GLY A 55 -1.89 5.04 -15.02
CA GLY A 55 -2.76 6.21 -14.88
C GLY A 55 -2.49 7.01 -13.60
N ALA A 56 -2.20 6.31 -12.51
CA ALA A 56 -1.91 6.93 -11.23
C ALA A 56 -1.03 6.02 -10.35
N LEU A 57 -0.23 6.63 -9.48
CA LEU A 57 0.44 5.99 -8.36
C LEU A 57 -0.23 6.44 -7.06
N VAL A 58 -0.69 5.49 -6.25
CA VAL A 58 -1.36 5.76 -4.97
C VAL A 58 -0.51 5.17 -3.84
N LEU A 59 -0.23 5.96 -2.80
CA LEU A 59 0.73 5.61 -1.74
C LEU A 59 0.11 5.67 -0.35
N GLU A 60 0.40 4.67 0.48
CA GLU A 60 0.18 4.74 1.92
C GLU A 60 1.01 5.85 2.59
N MET A 61 2.21 6.12 2.10
CA MET A 61 3.24 6.96 2.72
C MET A 61 2.89 8.45 2.76
N ALA A 62 1.82 8.87 2.09
CA ALA A 62 1.28 10.23 2.12
C ALA A 62 -0.20 10.24 2.49
N ASP A 63 -0.64 11.30 3.17
CA ASP A 63 -2.03 11.43 3.61
C ASP A 63 -2.97 11.73 2.43
N ARG A 64 -4.19 11.23 2.47
CA ARG A 64 -5.24 11.53 1.50
C ARG A 64 -5.48 13.03 1.39
N GLY A 65 -5.70 13.51 0.17
CA GLY A 65 -5.91 14.92 -0.15
C GLY A 65 -4.65 15.64 -0.62
N HIS A 66 -3.51 14.96 -0.65
CA HIS A 66 -2.26 15.46 -1.20
C HIS A 66 -1.92 14.72 -2.49
N SER A 67 -1.51 15.46 -3.54
CA SER A 67 -1.13 14.85 -4.83
C SER A 67 -0.15 15.73 -5.59
N THR A 68 0.52 15.11 -6.58
CA THR A 68 1.39 15.81 -7.54
C THR A 68 0.68 16.18 -8.83
N GLU A 69 -0.64 16.06 -8.91
CA GLU A 69 -1.42 16.22 -10.14
C GLU A 69 -1.23 17.58 -10.81
N SER A 70 -1.02 18.66 -10.02
CA SER A 70 -0.77 20.00 -10.53
C SER A 70 0.69 20.29 -10.89
N LEU A 71 1.61 19.35 -10.65
CA LEU A 71 3.02 19.56 -10.88
C LEU A 71 3.45 19.11 -12.29
N PRO A 72 4.41 19.83 -12.91
CA PRO A 72 5.00 19.41 -14.17
C PRO A 72 5.95 18.20 -13.96
N ALA A 73 6.23 17.46 -15.04
CA ALA A 73 7.11 16.29 -14.98
C ALA A 73 8.56 16.60 -14.56
N ASP A 74 9.01 17.85 -14.73
CA ASP A 74 10.35 18.32 -14.33
C ASP A 74 10.37 18.96 -12.93
N ALA A 75 9.26 18.88 -12.16
CA ALA A 75 9.18 19.41 -10.80
C ALA A 75 10.35 18.92 -9.92
N SER A 76 10.88 19.79 -9.07
CA SER A 76 11.95 19.42 -8.13
C SER A 76 11.43 18.45 -7.05
N GLU A 77 12.35 17.67 -6.46
CA GLU A 77 12.00 16.79 -5.35
C GLU A 77 11.35 17.55 -4.18
N SER A 78 11.87 18.74 -3.88
CA SER A 78 11.31 19.61 -2.83
C SER A 78 9.86 20.01 -3.14
N ALA A 79 9.53 20.35 -4.38
CA ALA A 79 8.17 20.68 -4.78
C ALA A 79 7.24 19.47 -4.67
N VAL A 80 7.72 18.28 -5.03
CA VAL A 80 6.98 17.03 -4.91
C VAL A 80 6.74 16.67 -3.45
N GLN A 81 7.75 16.76 -2.59
CA GLN A 81 7.60 16.53 -1.15
C GLN A 81 6.59 17.51 -0.52
N GLN A 82 6.64 18.79 -0.92
CA GLN A 82 5.69 19.80 -0.45
C GLN A 82 4.26 19.48 -0.89
N ALA A 83 4.04 19.12 -2.16
CA ALA A 83 2.73 18.77 -2.71
C ALA A 83 2.11 17.55 -2.02
N LEU A 84 2.93 16.56 -1.66
CA LEU A 84 2.53 15.35 -0.93
C LEU A 84 2.48 15.56 0.59
N ASN A 85 2.84 16.74 1.11
CA ASN A 85 3.03 16.99 2.54
C ASN A 85 3.87 15.88 3.20
N TRP A 86 5.00 15.56 2.55
CA TRP A 86 5.81 14.39 2.89
C TRP A 86 6.41 14.49 4.27
N ARG A 87 6.29 13.41 5.04
CA ARG A 87 6.82 13.31 6.42
C ARG A 87 8.04 12.40 6.44
N ASP A 88 9.21 12.97 6.22
CA ASP A 88 10.48 12.24 6.10
C ASP A 88 10.83 11.43 7.36
N ASN A 89 10.45 11.90 8.54
CA ASN A 89 10.65 11.19 9.80
C ASN A 89 9.80 9.91 9.95
N ALA A 90 8.69 9.81 9.25
CA ALA A 90 7.84 8.62 9.21
C ALA A 90 8.20 7.70 8.03
N TRP A 91 8.48 8.32 6.89
CA TRP A 91 8.74 7.65 5.62
C TRP A 91 9.98 8.25 4.96
N PRO A 92 11.19 7.66 5.16
CA PRO A 92 12.42 8.24 4.63
C PRO A 92 12.34 8.48 3.11
N TRP A 93 12.51 9.73 2.68
CA TRP A 93 12.47 10.09 1.26
C TRP A 93 13.52 9.35 0.45
N ALA A 94 14.67 9.04 1.05
CA ALA A 94 15.71 8.25 0.42
C ALA A 94 15.20 6.86 -0.06
N SER A 95 14.20 6.29 0.63
CA SER A 95 13.58 5.00 0.26
C SER A 95 12.51 5.16 -0.80
N TYR A 96 11.61 6.12 -0.65
CA TYR A 96 10.40 6.26 -1.48
C TYR A 96 10.51 7.32 -2.58
N GLY A 97 11.36 8.32 -2.40
CA GLY A 97 11.59 9.37 -3.39
C GLY A 97 11.92 8.85 -4.78
N PRO A 98 12.79 7.85 -4.95
CA PRO A 98 13.06 7.25 -6.25
C PRO A 98 11.83 6.66 -6.96
N VAL A 99 10.89 6.08 -6.22
CA VAL A 99 9.61 5.54 -6.75
C VAL A 99 8.69 6.69 -7.16
N VAL A 100 8.51 7.66 -6.27
CA VAL A 100 7.66 8.85 -6.49
C VAL A 100 8.16 9.65 -7.69
N MET A 101 9.44 9.97 -7.71
CA MET A 101 10.03 10.77 -8.80
C MET A 101 10.01 10.02 -10.15
N GLN A 102 10.07 8.69 -10.15
CA GLN A 102 9.89 7.89 -11.36
C GLN A 102 8.50 8.11 -11.98
N ALA A 103 7.45 8.16 -11.17
CA ALA A 103 6.09 8.46 -11.63
C ALA A 103 5.96 9.91 -12.11
N VAL A 104 6.42 10.88 -11.31
CA VAL A 104 6.38 12.32 -11.66
C VAL A 104 7.11 12.58 -12.97
N ARG A 105 8.32 12.03 -13.17
CA ARG A 105 9.10 12.18 -14.42
C ARG A 105 8.40 11.56 -15.64
N ALA A 106 7.56 10.58 -15.43
CA ALA A 106 6.73 9.98 -16.46
C ALA A 106 5.41 10.74 -16.72
N GLY A 107 5.17 11.85 -16.03
CA GLY A 107 3.91 12.60 -16.10
C GLY A 107 2.73 11.89 -15.46
N VAL A 108 2.98 10.93 -14.56
CA VAL A 108 1.95 10.18 -13.85
C VAL A 108 1.71 10.82 -12.48
N PRO A 109 0.44 11.18 -12.15
CA PRO A 109 0.13 11.75 -10.85
C PRO A 109 0.36 10.75 -9.72
N VAL A 110 0.87 11.27 -8.60
CA VAL A 110 1.06 10.53 -7.35
C VAL A 110 0.06 11.07 -6.32
N HIS A 111 -0.69 10.17 -5.70
CA HIS A 111 -1.72 10.52 -4.71
C HIS A 111 -1.39 9.89 -3.35
N GLY A 112 -1.49 10.68 -2.30
CA GLY A 112 -1.53 10.18 -0.93
C GLY A 112 -2.88 9.52 -0.64
N SER A 113 -2.85 8.47 0.17
CA SER A 113 -4.05 7.68 0.45
C SER A 113 -4.31 7.43 1.93
N ASN A 114 -3.34 7.69 2.81
CA ASN A 114 -3.47 7.35 4.22
C ASN A 114 -4.51 8.22 4.95
N LEU A 115 -5.05 7.68 6.03
CA LEU A 115 -5.87 8.45 6.96
C LEU A 115 -5.02 9.56 7.61
N PRO A 116 -5.42 10.84 7.49
CA PRO A 116 -4.67 11.92 8.10
C PRO A 116 -4.56 11.76 9.62
N PHE A 117 -3.38 12.03 10.18
CA PHE A 117 -3.13 11.87 11.62
C PHE A 117 -4.15 12.61 12.50
N LYS A 118 -4.58 13.80 12.09
CA LYS A 118 -5.58 14.62 12.80
C LYS A 118 -6.92 13.91 12.99
N ASP A 119 -7.27 12.97 12.10
CA ASP A 119 -8.56 12.29 12.09
C ASP A 119 -8.54 10.99 12.92
N MET A 120 -7.35 10.47 13.27
CA MET A 120 -7.19 9.19 13.98
C MET A 120 -7.90 9.19 15.34
N ARG A 121 -7.84 10.31 16.08
CA ARG A 121 -8.49 10.41 17.41
C ARG A 121 -10.00 10.25 17.34
N ALA A 122 -10.64 10.84 16.35
CA ALA A 122 -12.08 10.71 16.12
C ALA A 122 -12.43 9.25 15.76
N VAL A 123 -11.64 8.62 14.92
CA VAL A 123 -11.81 7.21 14.52
C VAL A 123 -11.70 6.28 15.74
N MET A 124 -10.74 6.48 16.62
CA MET A 124 -10.53 5.63 17.79
C MET A 124 -11.78 5.55 18.69
N THR A 125 -12.54 6.64 18.79
CA THR A 125 -13.72 6.75 19.65
C THR A 125 -15.04 6.43 18.96
N ASP A 126 -15.03 6.23 17.64
CA ASP A 126 -16.23 6.02 16.83
C ASP A 126 -16.52 4.52 16.64
N ALA A 127 -17.51 4.02 17.36
CA ALA A 127 -17.92 2.61 17.32
C ALA A 127 -18.52 2.16 15.96
N ARG A 128 -18.80 3.07 15.03
CA ARG A 128 -19.26 2.70 13.68
C ARG A 128 -18.24 1.81 12.96
N TRP A 129 -16.97 1.95 13.29
CA TRP A 129 -15.89 1.13 12.71
C TRP A 129 -15.92 -0.33 13.15
N ASP A 130 -16.57 -0.66 14.28
CA ASP A 130 -16.65 -2.03 14.79
C ASP A 130 -17.50 -2.95 13.89
N THR A 131 -18.39 -2.35 13.10
CA THR A 131 -19.30 -3.07 12.18
C THR A 131 -19.07 -2.71 10.71
N ARG A 132 -17.96 -2.02 10.40
CA ARG A 132 -17.66 -1.60 9.03
C ARG A 132 -17.19 -2.74 8.14
N VAL A 133 -16.64 -3.78 8.73
CA VAL A 133 -16.18 -5.02 8.09
C VAL A 133 -16.86 -6.21 8.76
N ASP A 134 -16.77 -7.37 8.12
CA ASP A 134 -17.24 -8.63 8.73
C ASP A 134 -16.58 -8.85 10.10
N PRO A 135 -17.29 -9.37 11.11
CA PRO A 135 -16.73 -9.63 12.44
C PRO A 135 -15.46 -10.51 12.44
N ALA A 136 -15.36 -11.45 11.50
CA ALA A 136 -14.15 -12.28 11.35
C ALA A 136 -12.95 -11.45 10.85
N ILE A 137 -13.18 -10.52 9.94
CA ILE A 137 -12.16 -9.57 9.46
C ILE A 137 -11.73 -8.65 10.61
N PHE A 138 -12.68 -8.11 11.38
CA PHE A 138 -12.39 -7.28 12.55
C PHE A 138 -11.52 -8.03 13.56
N ALA A 139 -11.85 -9.28 13.87
CA ALA A 139 -11.08 -10.12 14.79
C ALA A 139 -9.66 -10.40 14.27
N THR A 140 -9.53 -10.67 12.98
CA THR A 140 -8.21 -10.88 12.34
C THR A 140 -7.36 -9.61 12.38
N GLN A 141 -7.92 -8.45 12.09
CA GLN A 141 -7.21 -7.18 12.18
C GLN A 141 -6.84 -6.82 13.62
N LYS A 142 -7.71 -7.13 14.60
CA LYS A 142 -7.41 -6.95 16.03
C LYS A 142 -6.22 -7.82 16.45
N GLN A 143 -6.15 -9.07 15.97
CA GLN A 143 -5.01 -9.94 16.21
C GLN A 143 -3.74 -9.38 15.55
N ALA A 144 -3.81 -8.89 14.31
CA ALA A 144 -2.68 -8.27 13.63
C ALA A 144 -2.17 -7.01 14.36
N VAL A 145 -3.06 -6.21 14.93
CA VAL A 145 -2.70 -5.08 15.82
C VAL A 145 -1.95 -5.58 17.06
N THR A 146 -2.42 -6.66 17.68
CA THR A 146 -1.77 -7.27 18.85
C THR A 146 -0.34 -7.73 18.50
N ASP A 147 -0.20 -8.46 17.39
CA ASP A 147 1.08 -9.03 16.94
C ASP A 147 2.06 -7.92 16.52
N GLY A 148 1.59 -6.94 15.74
CA GLY A 148 2.40 -5.80 15.30
C GLY A 148 2.89 -4.91 16.45
N HIS A 149 2.22 -4.95 17.59
CA HIS A 149 2.65 -4.28 18.81
C HIS A 149 3.27 -5.26 19.83
N CYS A 150 3.62 -6.46 19.39
CA CYS A 150 4.33 -7.47 20.21
C CYS A 150 3.57 -7.88 21.49
N GLY A 151 2.23 -7.82 21.47
CA GLY A 151 1.40 -8.07 22.63
C GLY A 151 1.56 -7.06 23.78
N LEU A 152 2.18 -5.90 23.51
CA LEU A 152 2.51 -4.91 24.54
C LEU A 152 1.42 -3.82 24.73
N LEU A 153 0.43 -3.77 23.84
CA LEU A 153 -0.69 -2.84 23.99
C LEU A 153 -1.65 -3.32 25.09
N PRO A 154 -2.15 -2.42 25.95
CA PRO A 154 -3.25 -2.72 26.84
C PRO A 154 -4.49 -3.17 26.07
N GLU A 155 -5.25 -4.13 26.60
CA GLU A 155 -6.48 -4.64 25.97
C GLU A 155 -7.46 -3.50 25.60
N SER A 156 -7.54 -2.47 26.45
CA SER A 156 -8.39 -1.29 26.23
C SER A 156 -8.01 -0.48 24.99
N GLN A 157 -6.80 -0.63 24.45
CA GLN A 157 -6.34 0.06 23.24
C GLN A 157 -6.47 -0.78 21.97
N LEU A 158 -6.69 -2.09 22.06
CA LEU A 158 -6.75 -2.97 20.89
C LEU A 158 -7.90 -2.60 19.95
N THR A 159 -9.12 -2.46 20.47
CA THR A 159 -10.29 -2.06 19.66
C THR A 159 -10.12 -0.67 19.03
N PRO A 160 -9.74 0.41 19.78
CA PRO A 160 -9.43 1.70 19.18
C PRO A 160 -8.38 1.65 18.05
N MET A 161 -7.32 0.89 18.25
CA MET A 161 -6.26 0.75 17.23
C MET A 161 -6.74 -0.05 16.02
N THR A 162 -7.60 -1.06 16.22
CA THR A 162 -8.22 -1.82 15.14
C THR A 162 -9.12 -0.91 14.28
N ARG A 163 -9.91 -0.03 14.91
CA ARG A 163 -10.72 0.98 14.20
C ARG A 163 -9.86 1.85 13.28
N ILE A 164 -8.67 2.27 13.75
CA ILE A 164 -7.74 3.03 12.91
C ILE A 164 -7.32 2.23 11.68
N GLN A 165 -6.98 0.94 11.81
CA GLN A 165 -6.59 0.13 10.66
C GLN A 165 -7.72 0.01 9.63
N ILE A 166 -8.95 -0.27 10.08
CA ILE A 166 -10.12 -0.35 9.20
C ILE A 166 -10.39 0.99 8.50
N ALA A 167 -10.30 2.11 9.25
CA ALA A 167 -10.51 3.44 8.67
C ALA A 167 -9.40 3.83 7.68
N ARG A 168 -8.17 3.40 7.92
CA ARG A 168 -7.06 3.56 6.96
C ARG A 168 -7.35 2.80 5.67
N ASP A 169 -7.73 1.53 5.76
CA ASP A 169 -8.04 0.70 4.60
C ASP A 169 -9.18 1.28 3.78
N GLU A 170 -10.26 1.73 4.42
CA GLU A 170 -11.36 2.41 3.71
C GLU A 170 -10.92 3.74 3.09
N THR A 171 -10.11 4.53 3.78
CA THR A 171 -9.60 5.80 3.27
C THR A 171 -8.71 5.58 2.04
N MET A 172 -7.87 4.55 2.07
CA MET A 172 -7.00 4.14 0.96
C MET A 172 -7.82 3.62 -0.23
N ALA A 173 -8.86 2.81 0.03
CA ALA A 173 -9.78 2.34 -1.01
C ALA A 173 -10.45 3.51 -1.74
N GLN A 174 -10.94 4.50 -0.99
CA GLN A 174 -11.55 5.71 -1.57
C GLN A 174 -10.56 6.51 -2.42
N ALA A 175 -9.29 6.60 -1.99
CA ALA A 175 -8.25 7.29 -2.76
C ALA A 175 -7.93 6.53 -4.06
N ILE A 176 -7.87 5.19 -4.03
CA ILE A 176 -7.69 4.35 -5.22
C ILE A 176 -8.82 4.58 -6.22
N ILE A 177 -10.09 4.53 -5.77
CA ILE A 177 -11.25 4.76 -6.63
C ILE A 177 -11.18 6.15 -7.27
N ALA A 178 -10.86 7.19 -6.47
CA ALA A 178 -10.79 8.57 -6.94
C ALA A 178 -9.67 8.82 -7.96
N ALA A 179 -8.53 8.14 -7.80
CA ALA A 179 -7.37 8.27 -8.71
C ALA A 179 -7.49 7.38 -9.97
N SER A 180 -8.43 6.43 -10.00
CA SER A 180 -8.54 5.45 -11.06
C SER A 180 -9.12 6.03 -12.33
N GLN A 181 -8.50 5.66 -13.48
CA GLN A 181 -8.88 6.13 -14.80
C GLN A 181 -9.23 4.94 -15.70
N PRO A 182 -10.35 4.97 -16.45
CA PRO A 182 -10.70 3.91 -17.38
C PRO A 182 -9.59 3.60 -18.38
N GLY A 183 -9.34 2.32 -18.64
CA GLY A 183 -8.30 1.85 -19.57
C GLY A 183 -6.86 2.04 -19.07
N ARG A 184 -6.66 2.37 -17.79
CA ARG A 184 -5.35 2.57 -17.18
C ARG A 184 -5.15 1.67 -15.95
N VAL A 185 -3.92 1.54 -15.54
CA VAL A 185 -3.53 0.88 -14.29
C VAL A 185 -3.40 1.94 -13.20
N THR A 186 -4.05 1.71 -12.08
CA THR A 186 -3.77 2.39 -10.82
C THR A 186 -2.84 1.49 -10.02
N LEU A 187 -1.60 1.93 -9.79
CA LEU A 187 -0.64 1.21 -8.96
C LEU A 187 -0.78 1.70 -7.53
N TYR A 188 -1.12 0.79 -6.62
CA TYR A 188 -1.19 1.07 -5.18
C TYR A 188 -0.02 0.41 -4.45
N ILE A 189 0.68 1.19 -3.61
CA ILE A 189 1.83 0.74 -2.81
C ILE A 189 1.54 1.01 -1.34
N ALA A 190 1.61 -0.06 -0.55
CA ALA A 190 1.39 -0.02 0.90
C ALA A 190 2.08 -1.19 1.60
N GLY A 191 2.06 -1.18 2.92
CA GLY A 191 2.43 -2.35 3.71
C GLY A 191 1.56 -3.56 3.38
N SER A 192 2.15 -4.76 3.44
CA SER A 192 1.51 -6.00 3.01
C SER A 192 0.18 -6.30 3.71
N ALA A 193 -0.03 -5.82 4.94
CA ALA A 193 -1.31 -5.97 5.63
C ALA A 193 -2.45 -5.21 4.94
N HIS A 194 -2.18 -4.01 4.41
CA HIS A 194 -3.16 -3.20 3.69
C HIS A 194 -3.51 -3.74 2.31
N THR A 195 -2.63 -4.53 1.71
CA THR A 195 -2.88 -5.14 0.38
C THR A 195 -3.43 -6.56 0.46
N ASP A 196 -3.54 -7.14 1.66
CA ASP A 196 -4.11 -8.48 1.86
C ASP A 196 -5.57 -8.51 1.37
N SER A 197 -5.86 -9.36 0.39
CA SER A 197 -7.18 -9.45 -0.23
C SER A 197 -8.29 -9.92 0.72
N ARG A 198 -7.93 -10.55 1.83
CA ARG A 198 -8.88 -11.09 2.80
C ARG A 198 -9.27 -10.10 3.89
N THR A 199 -8.42 -9.13 4.19
CA THR A 199 -8.60 -8.28 5.39
C THR A 199 -8.31 -6.79 5.15
N GLY A 200 -7.56 -6.42 4.12
CA GLY A 200 -7.11 -5.08 3.84
C GLY A 200 -8.00 -4.28 2.88
N VAL A 201 -7.40 -3.34 2.19
CA VAL A 201 -8.02 -2.43 1.22
C VAL A 201 -8.96 -3.12 0.22
N PRO A 202 -8.64 -4.33 -0.32
CA PRO A 202 -9.54 -4.98 -1.27
C PRO A 202 -10.93 -5.26 -0.73
N GLN A 203 -11.10 -5.41 0.59
CA GLN A 203 -12.42 -5.60 1.21
C GLN A 203 -13.31 -4.35 1.09
N HIS A 204 -12.71 -3.17 1.00
CA HIS A 204 -13.40 -1.89 0.83
C HIS A 204 -13.60 -1.48 -0.64
N LEU A 205 -13.14 -2.30 -1.59
CA LEU A 205 -13.31 -2.09 -3.04
C LEU A 205 -14.41 -2.97 -3.65
N GLN A 206 -15.33 -3.48 -2.83
CA GLN A 206 -16.39 -4.40 -3.27
C GLN A 206 -17.77 -3.72 -3.41
N ASP A 207 -17.89 -2.44 -3.10
CA ASP A 207 -19.14 -1.70 -3.24
C ASP A 207 -19.49 -1.40 -4.72
N ASP A 208 -20.73 -0.97 -4.98
CA ASP A 208 -21.22 -0.72 -6.34
C ASP A 208 -20.42 0.38 -7.04
N ARG A 209 -20.01 1.43 -6.31
CA ARG A 209 -19.19 2.52 -6.87
C ARG A 209 -17.82 2.01 -7.33
N ALA A 210 -17.20 1.13 -6.55
CA ALA A 210 -15.93 0.51 -6.94
C ALA A 210 -16.11 -0.37 -8.18
N ARG A 211 -17.17 -1.17 -8.24
CA ARG A 211 -17.48 -2.06 -9.39
C ARG A 211 -17.69 -1.30 -10.69
N ASP A 212 -18.30 -0.12 -10.64
CA ASP A 212 -18.50 0.72 -11.84
C ASP A 212 -17.19 1.32 -12.35
N THR A 213 -16.21 1.54 -11.45
CA THR A 213 -14.94 2.21 -11.76
C THR A 213 -13.83 1.23 -12.03
N LEU A 214 -13.77 0.13 -11.25
CA LEU A 214 -12.68 -0.82 -11.23
C LEU A 214 -13.09 -2.14 -11.92
N GLY A 215 -12.19 -2.66 -12.74
CA GLY A 215 -12.33 -4.00 -13.33
C GLY A 215 -11.51 -5.02 -12.52
N THR A 216 -10.31 -5.33 -12.99
CA THR A 216 -9.43 -6.30 -12.32
C THR A 216 -8.68 -5.65 -11.16
N ILE A 217 -8.70 -6.31 -10.01
CA ILE A 217 -7.87 -5.97 -8.84
C ILE A 217 -6.91 -7.14 -8.62
N THR A 218 -5.61 -6.84 -8.62
CA THR A 218 -4.56 -7.84 -8.40
C THR A 218 -3.70 -7.39 -7.23
N SER A 219 -3.57 -8.25 -6.21
CA SER A 219 -2.69 -8.02 -5.08
C SER A 219 -1.45 -8.91 -5.19
N ILE A 220 -0.27 -8.30 -4.98
CA ILE A 220 1.02 -8.97 -4.95
C ILE A 220 1.69 -8.63 -3.63
N ARG A 221 1.94 -9.65 -2.84
CA ARG A 221 2.70 -9.52 -1.61
C ARG A 221 4.19 -9.72 -1.89
N LEU A 222 5.01 -8.73 -1.58
CA LEU A 222 6.46 -8.83 -1.61
C LEU A 222 6.94 -9.48 -0.32
N VAL A 223 7.75 -10.55 -0.43
CA VAL A 223 8.15 -11.38 0.72
C VAL A 223 9.67 -11.54 0.74
N ALA A 224 10.31 -11.00 1.77
CA ALA A 224 11.77 -11.10 1.97
C ALA A 224 12.11 -12.38 2.79
N ASP A 225 12.10 -13.55 2.15
CA ASP A 225 12.29 -14.85 2.79
C ASP A 225 13.49 -15.66 2.28
N GLY A 226 14.29 -15.07 1.39
CA GLY A 226 15.47 -15.71 0.81
C GLY A 226 15.21 -16.50 -0.45
N GLN A 227 13.95 -16.70 -0.83
CA GLN A 227 13.57 -17.19 -2.15
C GLN A 227 13.61 -16.05 -3.17
N THR A 228 13.54 -16.36 -4.46
CA THR A 228 13.48 -15.36 -5.51
C THR A 228 12.52 -15.80 -6.60
N GLY A 229 11.67 -14.86 -7.04
CA GLY A 229 10.71 -15.09 -8.11
C GLY A 229 9.26 -15.00 -7.65
N VAL A 230 8.35 -15.10 -8.60
CA VAL A 230 6.91 -15.08 -8.35
C VAL A 230 6.40 -16.49 -8.19
N SER A 231 5.74 -16.76 -7.07
CA SER A 231 4.95 -17.98 -6.86
C SER A 231 3.48 -17.71 -7.13
N ALA A 232 2.81 -18.70 -7.70
CA ALA A 232 1.36 -18.66 -7.81
C ALA A 232 0.74 -18.66 -6.42
N LYS A 233 -0.40 -17.97 -6.28
CA LYS A 233 -1.29 -18.14 -5.13
C LYS A 233 -1.58 -19.63 -4.92
N THR A 234 -1.69 -20.04 -3.68
CA THR A 234 -2.36 -21.31 -3.36
C THR A 234 -3.83 -21.21 -3.79
N ALA A 235 -4.51 -22.33 -3.96
CA ALA A 235 -5.93 -22.33 -4.38
C ALA A 235 -6.84 -21.49 -3.46
N ASP A 236 -6.44 -21.32 -2.20
CA ASP A 236 -7.18 -20.58 -1.16
C ASP A 236 -6.72 -19.12 -0.99
N ASP A 237 -5.63 -18.71 -1.65
CA ASP A 237 -5.09 -17.35 -1.57
C ASP A 237 -5.52 -16.50 -2.78
N ALA A 238 -6.06 -15.32 -2.49
CA ALA A 238 -6.38 -14.34 -3.52
C ALA A 238 -5.16 -13.54 -3.99
N ASP A 239 -4.04 -13.60 -3.25
CA ASP A 239 -2.83 -12.83 -3.49
C ASP A 239 -1.76 -13.62 -4.24
N TRP A 240 -0.94 -12.87 -5.02
CA TRP A 240 0.32 -13.37 -5.55
C TRP A 240 1.44 -13.08 -4.57
N TYR A 241 2.51 -13.90 -4.60
CA TYR A 241 3.69 -13.71 -3.78
C TYR A 241 4.90 -13.45 -4.68
N TRP A 242 5.62 -12.38 -4.40
CA TRP A 242 6.89 -12.08 -5.06
C TRP A 242 8.01 -12.18 -4.02
N HIS A 243 8.74 -13.26 -4.10
CA HIS A 243 9.81 -13.57 -3.16
C HIS A 243 11.07 -12.79 -3.51
N THR A 244 11.72 -12.26 -2.51
CA THR A 244 12.94 -11.46 -2.61
C THR A 244 13.99 -11.98 -1.63
N PRO A 245 15.28 -11.60 -1.80
CA PRO A 245 16.32 -11.98 -0.84
C PRO A 245 15.93 -11.64 0.59
N ALA A 246 16.25 -12.54 1.53
CA ALA A 246 15.98 -12.35 2.94
C ALA A 246 16.66 -11.09 3.49
N LEU A 247 15.99 -10.45 4.44
CA LEU A 247 16.59 -9.37 5.22
C LEU A 247 17.46 -9.95 6.35
N PRO A 248 18.45 -9.18 6.84
CA PRO A 248 19.13 -9.54 8.07
C PRO A 248 18.14 -9.74 9.22
N PRO A 249 18.35 -10.71 10.12
CA PRO A 249 17.48 -10.90 11.28
C PRO A 249 17.38 -9.62 12.11
N GLN A 250 16.16 -9.18 12.42
CA GLN A 250 15.88 -7.98 13.21
C GLN A 250 14.82 -8.27 14.27
N ASP A 251 15.08 -7.83 15.52
CA ASP A 251 14.08 -7.85 16.60
C ASP A 251 13.26 -6.56 16.56
N TYR A 252 12.17 -6.56 15.80
CA TYR A 252 11.24 -5.41 15.70
C TYR A 252 10.60 -5.04 17.04
N CYS A 253 10.51 -5.99 17.97
CA CYS A 253 9.93 -5.75 19.28
C CYS A 253 10.89 -5.09 20.28
N ALA A 254 12.21 -5.15 20.05
CA ALA A 254 13.19 -4.58 20.97
C ALA A 254 13.02 -3.07 21.14
N GLY A 255 12.83 -2.35 20.02
CA GLY A 255 12.60 -0.90 20.04
C GLY A 255 11.34 -0.51 20.81
N LEU A 256 10.24 -1.24 20.62
CA LEU A 256 8.98 -0.99 21.30
C LEU A 256 9.09 -1.27 22.82
N ARG A 257 9.74 -2.38 23.20
CA ARG A 257 10.03 -2.68 24.62
C ARG A 257 10.88 -1.61 25.29
N ALA A 258 11.88 -1.08 24.58
CA ALA A 258 12.74 -0.04 25.11
C ALA A 258 12.01 1.31 25.27
N HIS A 259 11.09 1.62 24.37
CA HIS A 259 10.27 2.84 24.45
C HIS A 259 9.34 2.81 25.67
N LEU A 260 8.64 1.70 25.88
CA LEU A 260 7.72 1.53 27.02
C LEU A 260 8.43 1.60 28.38
N LYS A 261 9.66 1.07 28.47
CA LYS A 261 10.47 1.17 29.70
C LYS A 261 10.93 2.60 30.03
N ARG A 262 10.98 3.50 29.06
CA ARG A 262 11.37 4.91 29.26
C ARG A 262 10.17 5.81 29.63
N GLY A 263 8.95 5.35 29.38
CA GLY A 263 7.72 6.07 29.69
C GLY A 263 7.00 5.62 30.96
N ALA A 264 7.55 4.61 31.65
CA ALA A 264 7.11 4.13 32.96
C ALA A 264 8.04 4.68 34.06
#